data_1897d24ffea8229271d85dc79c5feb85
#
_entry.id   1897d24ffea8229271d85dc79c5feb85
#
_cell.length_a   1.000
_cell.length_b   1.000
_cell.length_c   1.000
_cell.angle_alpha   90.00
_cell.angle_beta   90.00
_cell.angle_gamma   90.00
#
_symmetry.space_group_name_H-M   'P 1'
#
loop_
_entity.id
_entity.type
_entity.pdbx_description
1 polymer ?
#
loop_
_entity_poly.entity_id
_entity_poly.type
_entity_poly.pdbx_seq_one_letter_code
_entity_poly.pdbx_strand_id
1 'polypeptide(L)'
;GAWDQADPVCLYLKEIGKISLLTPEEELMLAKEVRAGSREAKEKLARANLRLVVSIAKHYAGRGMAFLDLVQEGNLGLMRAVEKFNYEKGYRFSTYATWWIRQSITRAIADQARTIRIPVHMVEVINRVMRSSRRMLQELGREPTTQEIAERLHMTSKKGEEVLNMAQEPVSLETPVGEEEDSHLVDFIQDEKMSFLQDEASFVFLHEQLMEVLKTLTPREQQVLSLRFGLYDGQPRTLEEVGKQFHVTRERIRQIEDKALRKLRHPSRSRKLKDYLES
;
A
#
# COMPACT_ATOMS: atom_id res chain seq x y z
N GLY A 1 32.95 -27.06 2.76
CA GLY A 1 33.46 -26.29 1.78
C GLY A 1 32.70 -26.07 0.48
N ALA A 2 31.49 -26.66 0.21
CA ALA A 2 30.84 -26.59 -1.10
C ALA A 2 29.76 -25.48 -1.23
N TRP A 3 29.69 -24.58 -0.27
CA TRP A 3 28.68 -23.49 -0.22
C TRP A 3 29.12 -22.19 -0.91
N ASP A 4 30.39 -22.08 -1.33
CA ASP A 4 31.05 -20.79 -1.60
C ASP A 4 31.00 -20.29 -3.04
N GLN A 5 30.52 -21.04 -4.02
CA GLN A 5 30.62 -20.61 -5.44
C GLN A 5 29.31 -20.12 -6.07
N ALA A 6 28.17 -20.29 -5.42
CA ALA A 6 26.87 -19.95 -5.98
C ALA A 6 26.20 -18.73 -5.29
N ASP A 7 26.74 -18.23 -4.16
CA ASP A 7 26.16 -17.08 -3.47
C ASP A 7 26.60 -15.76 -4.15
N PRO A 8 25.67 -15.00 -4.73
CA PRO A 8 25.97 -13.72 -5.36
C PRO A 8 26.69 -12.71 -4.43
N VAL A 9 26.42 -12.78 -3.12
CA VAL A 9 27.07 -11.93 -2.12
C VAL A 9 28.56 -12.26 -2.04
N CYS A 10 28.90 -13.55 -1.94
CA CYS A 10 30.29 -14.01 -1.88
C CYS A 10 31.07 -13.64 -3.15
N LEU A 11 30.45 -13.79 -4.32
CA LEU A 11 31.04 -13.39 -5.61
C LEU A 11 31.37 -11.90 -5.64
N TYR A 12 30.39 -11.07 -5.29
CA TYR A 12 30.55 -9.62 -5.24
C TYR A 12 31.68 -9.21 -4.28
N LEU A 13 31.68 -9.75 -3.06
CA LEU A 13 32.73 -9.45 -2.06
C LEU A 13 34.13 -9.88 -2.53
N LYS A 14 34.24 -11.01 -3.22
CA LYS A 14 35.49 -11.50 -3.80
C LYS A 14 35.99 -10.59 -4.90
N GLU A 15 35.10 -10.06 -5.74
CA GLU A 15 35.48 -9.15 -6.84
C GLU A 15 35.97 -7.80 -6.30
N ILE A 16 35.23 -7.18 -5.39
CA ILE A 16 35.63 -5.88 -4.82
C ILE A 16 36.89 -6.00 -3.96
N GLY A 17 37.14 -7.18 -3.38
CA GLY A 17 38.36 -7.47 -2.59
C GLY A 17 39.64 -7.46 -3.41
N LYS A 18 39.59 -7.66 -4.72
CA LYS A 18 40.74 -7.61 -5.63
C LYS A 18 41.26 -6.19 -5.87
N ILE A 19 40.42 -5.19 -5.60
CA ILE A 19 40.74 -3.79 -5.86
C ILE A 19 41.53 -3.23 -4.68
N SER A 20 42.73 -2.67 -4.96
CA SER A 20 43.55 -2.04 -3.95
C SER A 20 42.91 -0.77 -3.38
N LEU A 21 43.16 -0.52 -2.12
CA LEU A 21 42.78 0.75 -1.49
C LEU A 21 43.70 1.88 -1.99
N LEU A 22 43.15 3.08 -2.08
CA LEU A 22 43.88 4.27 -2.48
C LEU A 22 44.62 4.90 -1.31
N THR A 23 45.80 5.40 -1.58
CA THR A 23 46.51 6.30 -0.64
C THR A 23 45.86 7.69 -0.66
N PRO A 24 46.07 8.53 0.38
CA PRO A 24 45.56 9.90 0.39
C PRO A 24 46.00 10.74 -0.81
N GLU A 25 47.22 10.50 -1.30
CA GLU A 25 47.78 11.22 -2.46
C GLU A 25 47.11 10.78 -3.77
N GLU A 26 46.88 9.46 -3.95
CA GLU A 26 46.13 8.93 -5.10
C GLU A 26 44.67 9.39 -5.12
N GLU A 27 44.05 9.43 -3.92
CA GLU A 27 42.66 9.93 -3.76
C GLU A 27 42.55 11.38 -4.23
N LEU A 28 43.52 12.23 -3.80
CA LEU A 28 43.59 13.64 -4.19
C LEU A 28 43.83 13.81 -5.69
N MET A 29 44.76 13.01 -6.27
CA MET A 29 45.05 13.04 -7.70
C MET A 29 43.81 12.67 -8.52
N LEU A 30 43.16 11.56 -8.19
CA LEU A 30 41.93 11.13 -8.86
C LEU A 30 40.80 12.15 -8.70
N ALA A 31 40.66 12.78 -7.54
CA ALA A 31 39.64 13.81 -7.32
C ALA A 31 39.86 15.05 -8.21
N LYS A 32 41.10 15.44 -8.46
CA LYS A 32 41.45 16.51 -9.43
C LYS A 32 41.08 16.12 -10.86
N GLU A 33 41.41 14.90 -11.27
CA GLU A 33 41.09 14.39 -12.60
C GLU A 33 39.59 14.24 -12.84
N VAL A 34 38.84 13.80 -11.80
CA VAL A 34 37.36 13.76 -11.84
C VAL A 34 36.78 15.15 -12.07
N ARG A 35 37.31 16.17 -11.40
CA ARG A 35 36.90 17.57 -11.59
C ARG A 35 37.23 18.11 -12.97
N ALA A 36 38.33 17.61 -13.57
CA ALA A 36 38.70 17.90 -14.96
C ALA A 36 37.85 17.15 -16.02
N GLY A 37 36.94 16.26 -15.55
CA GLY A 37 36.00 15.53 -16.43
C GLY A 37 36.47 14.13 -16.84
N SER A 38 37.53 13.56 -16.23
CA SER A 38 38.02 12.22 -16.56
C SER A 38 37.03 11.15 -16.07
N ARG A 39 36.50 10.39 -17.03
CA ARG A 39 35.61 9.25 -16.73
C ARG A 39 36.37 8.10 -16.08
N GLU A 40 37.59 7.86 -16.52
CA GLU A 40 38.45 6.78 -15.99
C GLU A 40 38.80 7.02 -14.51
N ALA A 41 39.13 8.27 -14.17
CA ALA A 41 39.37 8.65 -12.77
C ALA A 41 38.13 8.48 -11.89
N LYS A 42 36.95 8.84 -12.42
CA LYS A 42 35.65 8.64 -11.75
C LYS A 42 35.41 7.17 -11.45
N GLU A 43 35.58 6.29 -12.43
CA GLU A 43 35.43 4.85 -12.27
C GLU A 43 36.44 4.26 -11.27
N LYS A 44 37.70 4.68 -11.35
CA LYS A 44 38.75 4.21 -10.45
C LYS A 44 38.50 4.61 -9.00
N LEU A 45 38.11 5.87 -8.78
CA LEU A 45 37.78 6.38 -7.44
C LEU A 45 36.55 5.66 -6.86
N ALA A 46 35.50 5.42 -7.66
CA ALA A 46 34.32 4.67 -7.23
C ALA A 46 34.64 3.22 -6.90
N ARG A 47 35.35 2.50 -7.79
CA ARG A 47 35.73 1.09 -7.58
C ARG A 47 36.54 0.87 -6.31
N ALA A 48 37.51 1.74 -6.03
CA ALA A 48 38.35 1.66 -4.85
C ALA A 48 37.58 1.85 -3.53
N ASN A 49 36.38 2.46 -3.60
CA ASN A 49 35.52 2.74 -2.43
C ASN A 49 34.31 1.83 -2.29
N LEU A 50 34.14 0.79 -3.13
CA LEU A 50 33.03 -0.18 -3.01
C LEU A 50 33.04 -0.91 -1.65
N ARG A 51 34.22 -1.18 -1.09
CA ARG A 51 34.35 -1.78 0.24
C ARG A 51 33.79 -0.89 1.35
N LEU A 52 33.90 0.44 1.20
CA LEU A 52 33.27 1.40 2.13
C LEU A 52 31.75 1.27 2.10
N VAL A 53 31.16 1.15 0.90
CA VAL A 53 29.70 0.96 0.75
C VAL A 53 29.24 -0.29 1.50
N VAL A 54 29.93 -1.41 1.29
CA VAL A 54 29.63 -2.69 1.97
C VAL A 54 29.70 -2.56 3.49
N SER A 55 30.72 -1.89 4.00
CA SER A 55 30.89 -1.68 5.46
C SER A 55 29.74 -0.87 6.06
N ILE A 56 29.20 0.09 5.32
CA ILE A 56 28.05 0.90 5.73
C ILE A 56 26.74 0.10 5.58
N ALA A 57 26.53 -0.55 4.44
CA ALA A 57 25.31 -1.33 4.14
C ALA A 57 25.08 -2.45 5.17
N LYS A 58 26.15 -3.06 5.68
CA LYS A 58 26.08 -4.11 6.71
C LYS A 58 25.30 -3.68 7.96
N HIS A 59 25.36 -2.41 8.35
CA HIS A 59 24.62 -1.88 9.51
C HIS A 59 23.11 -1.72 9.26
N TYR A 60 22.68 -1.87 8.01
CA TYR A 60 21.29 -1.75 7.59
C TYR A 60 20.67 -3.09 7.17
N ALA A 61 21.42 -4.17 7.24
CA ALA A 61 20.91 -5.52 6.96
C ALA A 61 19.71 -5.88 7.87
N GLY A 62 18.78 -6.66 7.34
CA GLY A 62 17.59 -7.10 8.09
C GLY A 62 16.49 -6.04 8.26
N ARG A 63 16.51 -4.97 7.48
CA ARG A 63 15.50 -3.89 7.52
C ARG A 63 14.52 -3.92 6.35
N GLY A 64 14.17 -5.11 5.85
CA GLY A 64 13.17 -5.27 4.80
C GLY A 64 13.71 -5.19 3.37
N MET A 65 15.03 -5.05 3.18
CA MET A 65 15.69 -5.10 1.87
C MET A 65 16.79 -6.16 1.87
N ALA A 66 17.00 -6.80 0.71
CA ALA A 66 18.10 -7.72 0.51
C ALA A 66 19.45 -6.99 0.62
N PHE A 67 20.49 -7.69 1.14
CA PHE A 67 21.79 -7.07 1.39
C PHE A 67 22.42 -6.47 0.12
N LEU A 68 22.38 -7.17 -1.01
CA LEU A 68 22.90 -6.67 -2.28
C LEU A 68 22.13 -5.45 -2.80
N ASP A 69 20.83 -5.35 -2.56
CA ASP A 69 20.04 -4.18 -2.93
C ASP A 69 20.47 -2.96 -2.10
N LEU A 70 20.71 -3.16 -0.79
CA LEU A 70 21.27 -2.10 0.05
C LEU A 70 22.66 -1.64 -0.43
N VAL A 71 23.50 -2.57 -0.85
CA VAL A 71 24.81 -2.26 -1.43
C VAL A 71 24.66 -1.47 -2.73
N GLN A 72 23.76 -1.86 -3.64
CA GLN A 72 23.55 -1.16 -4.90
C GLN A 72 23.00 0.26 -4.69
N GLU A 73 22.06 0.42 -3.79
CA GLU A 73 21.57 1.76 -3.41
C GLU A 73 22.67 2.62 -2.79
N GLY A 74 23.54 2.00 -1.97
CA GLY A 74 24.74 2.64 -1.45
C GLY A 74 25.73 3.02 -2.54
N ASN A 75 25.91 2.19 -3.58
CA ASN A 75 26.74 2.48 -4.74
C ASN A 75 26.23 3.68 -5.53
N LEU A 76 24.90 3.84 -5.67
CA LEU A 76 24.32 5.04 -6.26
C LEU A 76 24.65 6.30 -5.44
N GLY A 77 24.63 6.18 -4.11
CA GLY A 77 25.08 7.24 -3.22
C GLY A 77 26.57 7.55 -3.37
N LEU A 78 27.43 6.53 -3.49
CA LEU A 78 28.87 6.67 -3.76
C LEU A 78 29.12 7.39 -5.09
N MET A 79 28.43 7.04 -6.16
CA MET A 79 28.57 7.71 -7.45
C MET A 79 28.25 9.20 -7.36
N ARG A 80 27.18 9.58 -6.64
CA ARG A 80 26.85 10.99 -6.39
C ARG A 80 27.94 11.69 -5.57
N ALA A 81 28.53 10.99 -4.60
CA ALA A 81 29.62 11.53 -3.81
C ALA A 81 30.85 11.82 -4.67
N VAL A 82 31.22 10.90 -5.59
CA VAL A 82 32.34 11.08 -6.53
C VAL A 82 32.15 12.31 -7.40
N GLU A 83 30.91 12.53 -7.91
CA GLU A 83 30.59 13.69 -8.75
C GLU A 83 30.66 15.03 -8.01
N LYS A 84 30.28 15.03 -6.74
CA LYS A 84 30.12 16.27 -5.96
C LYS A 84 31.27 16.54 -5.00
N PHE A 85 32.26 15.67 -4.93
CA PHE A 85 33.37 15.83 -4.00
C PHE A 85 34.24 17.04 -4.34
N ASN A 86 34.49 17.86 -3.35
CA ASN A 86 35.41 18.99 -3.45
C ASN A 86 36.65 18.75 -2.58
N TYR A 87 37.76 18.41 -3.21
CA TYR A 87 39.04 18.15 -2.55
C TYR A 87 39.67 19.40 -1.90
N GLU A 88 39.31 20.61 -2.37
CA GLU A 88 39.85 21.86 -1.83
C GLU A 88 39.48 22.10 -0.36
N LYS A 89 38.42 21.43 0.11
CA LYS A 89 37.97 21.51 1.52
C LYS A 89 38.87 20.77 2.50
N GLY A 90 39.86 20.01 2.04
CA GLY A 90 40.86 19.31 2.89
C GLY A 90 40.34 18.08 3.62
N TYR A 91 39.06 17.67 3.43
CA TYR A 91 38.52 16.44 4.04
C TYR A 91 38.81 15.21 3.18
N ARG A 92 38.88 14.03 3.84
CA ARG A 92 38.97 12.75 3.14
C ARG A 92 37.70 12.46 2.34
N PHE A 93 37.85 11.83 1.20
CA PHE A 93 36.72 11.40 0.37
C PHE A 93 35.76 10.49 1.14
N SER A 94 36.29 9.53 1.93
CA SER A 94 35.48 8.60 2.73
C SER A 94 34.54 9.31 3.70
N THR A 95 34.97 10.41 4.31
CA THR A 95 34.14 11.22 5.23
C THR A 95 32.93 11.81 4.51
N TYR A 96 33.14 12.34 3.31
CA TYR A 96 32.07 12.91 2.49
C TYR A 96 31.17 11.84 1.88
N ALA A 97 31.76 10.77 1.35
CA ALA A 97 31.05 9.67 0.73
C ALA A 97 30.14 8.93 1.72
N THR A 98 30.56 8.75 2.96
CA THR A 98 29.77 8.10 4.02
C THR A 98 28.40 8.76 4.18
N TRP A 99 28.31 10.09 4.11
CA TRP A 99 27.05 10.81 4.19
C TRP A 99 26.12 10.48 3.03
N TRP A 100 26.63 10.48 1.79
CA TRP A 100 25.85 10.19 0.59
C TRP A 100 25.40 8.73 0.54
N ILE A 101 26.30 7.80 0.90
CA ILE A 101 26.02 6.37 0.95
C ILE A 101 24.89 6.11 1.96
N ARG A 102 25.03 6.64 3.18
CA ARG A 102 24.03 6.49 4.24
C ARG A 102 22.69 7.10 3.85
N GLN A 103 22.69 8.28 3.27
CA GLN A 103 21.49 8.95 2.80
C GLN A 103 20.76 8.14 1.72
N SER A 104 21.51 7.58 0.76
CA SER A 104 20.94 6.76 -0.31
C SER A 104 20.32 5.48 0.26
N ILE A 105 21.02 4.76 1.11
CA ILE A 105 20.54 3.53 1.75
C ILE A 105 19.30 3.79 2.60
N THR A 106 19.31 4.82 3.46
CA THR A 106 18.17 5.11 4.34
C THR A 106 16.94 5.54 3.56
N ARG A 107 17.13 6.29 2.48
CA ARG A 107 16.05 6.67 1.59
C ARG A 107 15.47 5.46 0.84
N ALA A 108 16.33 4.56 0.35
CA ALA A 108 15.90 3.34 -0.32
C ALA A 108 15.08 2.44 0.62
N ILE A 109 15.51 2.27 1.87
CA ILE A 109 14.75 1.52 2.88
C ILE A 109 13.37 2.15 3.09
N ALA A 110 13.30 3.48 3.24
CA ALA A 110 12.03 4.16 3.42
C ALA A 110 11.07 4.00 2.22
N ASP A 111 11.62 3.96 1.00
CA ASP A 111 10.85 3.92 -0.24
C ASP A 111 10.47 2.49 -0.69
N GLN A 112 11.27 1.47 -0.36
CA GLN A 112 11.19 0.14 -1.01
C GLN A 112 11.06 -1.04 -0.03
N ALA A 113 11.36 -0.86 1.27
CA ALA A 113 11.42 -1.98 2.21
C ALA A 113 10.04 -2.58 2.56
N ARG A 114 8.95 -1.85 2.36
CA ARG A 114 7.59 -2.29 2.71
C ARG A 114 6.81 -2.76 1.49
N THR A 115 6.05 -3.83 1.65
CA THR A 115 5.12 -4.32 0.63
C THR A 115 4.09 -3.26 0.24
N ILE A 116 3.54 -2.54 1.21
CA ILE A 116 2.69 -1.38 0.99
C ILE A 116 3.54 -0.13 1.22
N ARG A 117 3.83 0.59 0.14
CA ARG A 117 4.68 1.78 0.17
C ARG A 117 4.07 2.89 1.04
N ILE A 118 4.87 3.43 1.92
CA ILE A 118 4.53 4.57 2.78
C ILE A 118 5.43 5.77 2.39
N PRO A 119 4.89 7.01 2.33
CA PRO A 119 5.71 8.20 2.08
C PRO A 119 6.84 8.37 3.09
N VAL A 120 8.01 8.86 2.64
CA VAL A 120 9.23 8.97 3.49
C VAL A 120 8.98 9.75 4.78
N HIS A 121 8.26 10.87 4.70
CA HIS A 121 7.95 11.68 5.89
C HIS A 121 7.12 10.90 6.94
N MET A 122 6.24 9.98 6.51
CA MET A 122 5.48 9.13 7.42
C MET A 122 6.36 8.04 8.04
N VAL A 123 7.31 7.48 7.26
CA VAL A 123 8.31 6.54 7.80
C VAL A 123 9.14 7.22 8.91
N GLU A 124 9.50 8.49 8.74
CA GLU A 124 10.20 9.26 9.78
C GLU A 124 9.35 9.42 11.05
N VAL A 125 8.05 9.71 10.88
CA VAL A 125 7.10 9.82 12.01
C VAL A 125 6.97 8.48 12.73
N ILE A 126 6.76 7.38 12.00
CA ILE A 126 6.69 6.02 12.54
C ILE A 126 7.97 5.71 13.35
N ASN A 127 9.15 5.96 12.76
CA ASN A 127 10.42 5.72 13.43
C ASN A 127 10.60 6.57 14.72
N ARG A 128 10.03 7.78 14.74
CA ARG A 128 10.03 8.63 15.94
C ARG A 128 9.12 8.07 17.03
N VAL A 129 7.92 7.62 16.64
CA VAL A 129 6.97 6.98 17.55
C VAL A 129 7.55 5.71 18.15
N MET A 130 8.11 4.82 17.31
CA MET A 130 8.70 3.56 17.75
C MET A 130 9.93 3.77 18.68
N ARG A 131 10.76 4.76 18.40
CA ARG A 131 11.88 5.12 19.30
C ARG A 131 11.39 5.66 20.63
N SER A 132 10.36 6.51 20.63
CA SER A 132 9.77 7.05 21.85
C SER A 132 9.14 5.93 22.68
N SER A 133 8.38 5.03 22.06
CA SER A 133 7.78 3.87 22.72
C SER A 133 8.82 2.99 23.40
N ARG A 134 9.90 2.63 22.71
CA ARG A 134 11.00 1.83 23.30
C ARG A 134 11.65 2.53 24.49
N ARG A 135 11.85 3.83 24.42
CA ARG A 135 12.43 4.61 25.52
C ARG A 135 11.49 4.66 26.72
N MET A 136 10.19 4.85 26.47
CA MET A 136 9.17 4.83 27.53
C MET A 136 9.05 3.45 28.18
N LEU A 137 9.14 2.38 27.39
CA LEU A 137 9.16 1.01 27.91
C LEU A 137 10.30 0.82 28.93
N GLN A 138 11.50 1.37 28.65
CA GLN A 138 12.65 1.32 29.56
C GLN A 138 12.44 2.18 30.82
N GLU A 139 11.78 3.33 30.68
CA GLU A 139 11.53 4.26 31.78
C GLU A 139 10.39 3.77 32.71
N LEU A 140 9.32 3.21 32.13
CA LEU A 140 8.11 2.81 32.85
C LEU A 140 8.10 1.34 33.30
N GLY A 141 8.96 0.49 32.71
CA GLY A 141 8.96 -0.96 32.95
C GLY A 141 7.72 -1.70 32.40
N ARG A 142 6.85 -1.01 31.64
CA ARG A 142 5.68 -1.56 30.95
C ARG A 142 5.52 -0.92 29.58
N GLU A 143 4.73 -1.53 28.72
CA GLU A 143 4.36 -0.91 27.43
C GLU A 143 3.59 0.39 27.66
N PRO A 144 4.01 1.48 26.96
CA PRO A 144 3.32 2.76 27.03
C PRO A 144 1.99 2.70 26.29
N THR A 145 0.98 3.40 26.79
CA THR A 145 -0.29 3.58 26.08
C THR A 145 -0.13 4.54 24.89
N THR A 146 -1.02 4.44 23.92
CA THR A 146 -1.04 5.35 22.74
C THR A 146 -1.15 6.82 23.17
N GLN A 147 -1.90 7.09 24.24
CA GLN A 147 -2.03 8.44 24.79
C GLN A 147 -0.72 8.98 25.35
N GLU A 148 -0.01 8.19 26.16
CA GLU A 148 1.29 8.55 26.72
C GLU A 148 2.33 8.84 25.64
N ILE A 149 2.35 8.04 24.56
CA ILE A 149 3.23 8.26 23.40
C ILE A 149 2.86 9.57 22.68
N ALA A 150 1.56 9.81 22.48
CA ALA A 150 1.06 10.99 21.81
C ALA A 150 1.39 12.28 22.58
N GLU A 151 1.18 12.27 23.91
CA GLU A 151 1.54 13.38 24.78
C GLU A 151 3.03 13.71 24.73
N ARG A 152 3.88 12.67 24.81
CA ARG A 152 5.34 12.83 24.76
C ARG A 152 5.83 13.41 23.44
N LEU A 153 5.14 13.11 22.34
CA LEU A 153 5.48 13.58 20.99
C LEU A 153 4.71 14.83 20.57
N HIS A 154 3.91 15.42 21.47
CA HIS A 154 3.07 16.58 21.21
C HIS A 154 2.14 16.41 20.01
N MET A 155 1.50 15.24 19.90
CA MET A 155 0.52 14.91 18.86
C MET A 155 -0.83 14.54 19.50
N THR A 156 -1.89 14.58 18.68
CA THR A 156 -3.21 14.13 19.14
C THR A 156 -3.22 12.61 19.29
N SER A 157 -3.99 12.08 20.28
CA SER A 157 -4.13 10.64 20.49
C SER A 157 -4.58 9.90 19.23
N LYS A 158 -5.55 10.47 18.48
CA LYS A 158 -6.02 9.93 17.19
C LYS A 158 -4.88 9.78 16.17
N LYS A 159 -4.03 10.80 16.05
CA LYS A 159 -2.87 10.73 15.14
C LYS A 159 -1.84 9.69 15.59
N GLY A 160 -1.64 9.53 16.90
CA GLY A 160 -0.79 8.48 17.47
C GLY A 160 -1.29 7.09 17.08
N GLU A 161 -2.58 6.85 17.20
CA GLU A 161 -3.23 5.60 16.81
C GLU A 161 -3.13 5.32 15.30
N GLU A 162 -3.42 6.31 14.47
CA GLU A 162 -3.26 6.22 13.01
C GLU A 162 -1.82 5.82 12.63
N VAL A 163 -0.82 6.43 13.25
CA VAL A 163 0.60 6.13 12.99
C VAL A 163 0.97 4.72 13.43
N LEU A 164 0.47 4.24 14.58
CA LEU A 164 0.70 2.88 15.04
C LEU A 164 0.04 1.84 14.12
N ASN A 165 -1.16 2.11 13.63
CA ASN A 165 -1.84 1.25 12.67
C ASN A 165 -1.08 1.19 11.33
N MET A 166 -0.54 2.32 10.85
CA MET A 166 0.32 2.34 9.65
C MET A 166 1.66 1.63 9.85
N ALA A 167 2.13 1.50 11.10
CA ALA A 167 3.39 0.83 11.41
C ALA A 167 3.31 -0.70 11.26
N GLN A 168 2.11 -1.28 11.28
CA GLN A 168 1.90 -2.72 11.13
C GLN A 168 2.38 -3.21 9.76
N GLU A 169 2.95 -4.41 9.76
CA GLU A 169 3.38 -5.09 8.54
C GLU A 169 2.32 -6.12 8.12
N PRO A 170 2.09 -6.31 6.81
CA PRO A 170 1.18 -7.35 6.33
C PRO A 170 1.71 -8.75 6.68
N VAL A 171 0.78 -9.63 7.03
CA VAL A 171 1.07 -11.04 7.29
C VAL A 171 0.94 -11.83 6.00
N SER A 172 1.78 -12.86 5.80
CA SER A 172 1.70 -13.74 4.62
C SER A 172 0.42 -14.57 4.66
N LEU A 173 -0.26 -14.69 3.53
CA LEU A 173 -1.40 -15.59 3.36
C LEU A 173 -1.01 -17.08 3.43
N GLU A 174 0.24 -17.40 3.17
CA GLU A 174 0.80 -18.75 3.28
C GLU A 174 1.23 -19.11 4.71
N THR A 175 0.95 -18.24 5.68
CA THR A 175 1.27 -18.55 7.08
C THR A 175 0.45 -19.76 7.52
N PRO A 176 1.09 -20.84 8.02
CA PRO A 176 0.38 -22.02 8.50
C PRO A 176 -0.45 -21.69 9.74
N VAL A 177 -1.66 -22.23 9.81
CA VAL A 177 -2.60 -22.02 10.91
C VAL A 177 -2.94 -23.37 11.55
N GLY A 178 -2.69 -23.51 12.86
CA GLY A 178 -2.92 -24.74 13.60
C GLY A 178 -1.70 -25.65 13.68
N GLU A 179 -1.90 -26.88 14.17
CA GLU A 179 -0.85 -27.89 14.34
C GLU A 179 -0.65 -28.76 13.08
N GLU A 180 -1.58 -28.70 12.12
CA GLU A 180 -1.52 -29.43 10.85
C GLU A 180 -0.90 -28.54 9.77
N GLU A 181 0.15 -29.04 9.10
CA GLU A 181 0.92 -28.30 8.07
C GLU A 181 0.11 -27.96 6.81
N ASP A 182 -1.09 -28.52 6.63
CA ASP A 182 -1.91 -28.40 5.42
C ASP A 182 -2.86 -27.17 5.40
N SER A 183 -3.02 -26.46 6.54
CA SER A 183 -3.93 -25.32 6.63
C SER A 183 -3.18 -24.00 6.61
N HIS A 184 -3.52 -23.12 5.69
CA HIS A 184 -2.93 -21.78 5.54
C HIS A 184 -3.94 -20.67 5.86
N LEU A 185 -3.45 -19.49 6.20
CA LEU A 185 -4.30 -18.33 6.54
C LEU A 185 -5.28 -18.00 5.40
N VAL A 186 -4.88 -18.19 4.15
CA VAL A 186 -5.74 -17.95 2.97
C VAL A 186 -7.03 -18.76 2.99
N ASP A 187 -7.00 -19.99 3.55
CA ASP A 187 -8.15 -20.92 3.57
C ASP A 187 -9.28 -20.43 4.49
N PHE A 188 -8.97 -19.50 5.41
CA PHE A 188 -9.91 -18.92 6.36
C PHE A 188 -10.47 -17.56 5.94
N ILE A 189 -9.98 -17.01 4.81
CA ILE A 189 -10.43 -15.71 4.32
C ILE A 189 -11.62 -15.90 3.39
N GLN A 190 -12.76 -15.34 3.79
CA GLN A 190 -13.98 -15.40 3.01
C GLN A 190 -13.92 -14.46 1.79
N ASP A 191 -14.46 -14.90 0.65
CA ASP A 191 -14.69 -14.04 -0.51
C ASP A 191 -15.92 -13.15 -0.28
N GLU A 192 -15.68 -11.87 0.04
CA GLU A 192 -16.75 -10.89 0.28
C GLU A 192 -17.58 -10.57 -0.99
N LYS A 193 -17.10 -10.93 -2.17
CA LYS A 193 -17.82 -10.72 -3.43
C LYS A 193 -18.78 -11.86 -3.74
N MET A 194 -18.63 -12.98 -3.09
CA MET A 194 -19.52 -14.12 -3.25
C MET A 194 -20.76 -13.86 -2.41
N SER A 195 -21.86 -13.41 -3.05
CA SER A 195 -23.17 -13.32 -2.41
C SER A 195 -23.54 -14.71 -1.89
N PHE A 196 -24.02 -14.78 -0.65
CA PHE A 196 -24.48 -16.04 -0.11
C PHE A 196 -25.58 -16.60 -1.02
N LEU A 197 -25.51 -17.89 -1.32
CA LEU A 197 -26.57 -18.59 -2.10
C LEU A 197 -27.97 -18.32 -1.54
N GLN A 198 -28.08 -18.07 -0.25
CA GLN A 198 -29.32 -17.70 0.43
C GLN A 198 -29.82 -16.32 0.02
N ASP A 199 -28.94 -15.34 -0.18
CA ASP A 199 -29.30 -13.99 -0.60
C ASP A 199 -29.72 -13.98 -2.07
N GLU A 200 -29.06 -14.76 -2.94
CA GLU A 200 -29.47 -14.93 -4.34
C GLU A 200 -30.82 -15.61 -4.46
N ALA A 201 -31.05 -16.67 -3.70
CA ALA A 201 -32.35 -17.35 -3.67
C ALA A 201 -33.46 -16.41 -3.16
N SER A 202 -33.20 -15.64 -2.09
CA SER A 202 -34.14 -14.65 -1.55
C SER A 202 -34.43 -13.54 -2.56
N PHE A 203 -33.42 -13.09 -3.32
CA PHE A 203 -33.59 -12.10 -4.37
C PHE A 203 -34.44 -12.62 -5.53
N VAL A 204 -34.26 -13.87 -5.96
CA VAL A 204 -35.08 -14.50 -7.00
C VAL A 204 -36.54 -14.59 -6.55
N PHE A 205 -36.80 -15.05 -5.33
CA PHE A 205 -38.15 -15.11 -4.77
C PHE A 205 -38.80 -13.73 -4.63
N LEU A 206 -38.06 -12.74 -4.16
CA LEU A 206 -38.54 -11.36 -4.10
C LEU A 206 -38.92 -10.84 -5.49
N HIS A 207 -38.09 -11.11 -6.50
CA HIS A 207 -38.35 -10.69 -7.89
C HIS A 207 -39.61 -11.35 -8.44
N GLU A 208 -39.81 -12.66 -8.21
CA GLU A 208 -41.00 -13.37 -8.63
C GLU A 208 -42.28 -12.81 -7.97
N GLN A 209 -42.25 -12.60 -6.65
CA GLN A 209 -43.36 -12.01 -5.88
C GLN A 209 -43.67 -10.58 -6.33
N LEU A 210 -42.64 -9.78 -6.62
CA LEU A 210 -42.78 -8.43 -7.15
C LEU A 210 -43.49 -8.45 -8.52
N MET A 211 -43.08 -9.36 -9.41
CA MET A 211 -43.68 -9.51 -10.72
C MET A 211 -45.15 -9.96 -10.63
N GLU A 212 -45.50 -10.86 -9.70
CA GLU A 212 -46.89 -11.24 -9.44
C GLU A 212 -47.74 -10.05 -8.97
N VAL A 213 -47.22 -9.25 -8.06
CA VAL A 213 -47.92 -8.08 -7.54
C VAL A 213 -48.08 -7.03 -8.65
N LEU A 214 -47.10 -6.82 -9.50
CA LEU A 214 -47.14 -5.92 -10.64
C LEU A 214 -48.22 -6.34 -11.68
N LYS A 215 -48.45 -7.64 -11.92
CA LYS A 215 -49.50 -8.16 -12.79
C LYS A 215 -50.93 -7.74 -12.37
N THR A 216 -51.11 -7.33 -11.11
CA THR A 216 -52.40 -6.81 -10.63
C THR A 216 -52.68 -5.36 -11.01
N LEU A 217 -51.72 -4.66 -11.61
CA LEU A 217 -51.83 -3.32 -12.14
C LEU A 217 -52.27 -3.33 -13.60
N THR A 218 -52.71 -2.18 -14.11
CA THR A 218 -52.98 -2.06 -15.55
C THR A 218 -51.67 -2.18 -16.36
N PRO A 219 -51.71 -2.69 -17.60
CA PRO A 219 -50.51 -2.86 -18.43
C PRO A 219 -49.67 -1.59 -18.54
N ARG A 220 -50.31 -0.44 -18.59
CA ARG A 220 -49.66 0.86 -18.71
C ARG A 220 -48.96 1.27 -17.39
N GLU A 221 -49.58 1.03 -16.24
CA GLU A 221 -48.98 1.26 -14.91
C GLU A 221 -47.79 0.33 -14.67
N GLN A 222 -47.91 -0.93 -15.06
CA GLN A 222 -46.83 -1.93 -14.95
C GLN A 222 -45.61 -1.52 -15.80
N GLN A 223 -45.82 -1.15 -17.05
CA GLN A 223 -44.71 -0.74 -17.93
C GLN A 223 -44.02 0.53 -17.43
N VAL A 224 -44.78 1.53 -16.96
CA VAL A 224 -44.21 2.76 -16.39
C VAL A 224 -43.33 2.45 -15.17
N LEU A 225 -43.80 1.63 -14.23
CA LEU A 225 -43.02 1.25 -13.07
C LEU A 225 -41.78 0.42 -13.46
N SER A 226 -41.93 -0.54 -14.36
CA SER A 226 -40.81 -1.39 -14.80
C SER A 226 -39.70 -0.59 -15.46
N LEU A 227 -40.02 0.40 -16.29
CA LEU A 227 -39.03 1.27 -16.91
C LEU A 227 -38.44 2.27 -15.90
N ARG A 228 -39.29 2.80 -15.03
CA ARG A 228 -38.87 3.79 -14.01
C ARG A 228 -37.83 3.23 -13.04
N PHE A 229 -38.08 2.00 -12.58
CA PHE A 229 -37.22 1.32 -11.60
C PHE A 229 -36.25 0.31 -12.22
N GLY A 230 -36.23 0.15 -13.55
CA GLY A 230 -35.32 -0.76 -14.24
C GLY A 230 -35.51 -2.24 -13.88
N LEU A 231 -36.76 -2.68 -13.68
CA LEU A 231 -37.08 -4.03 -13.18
C LEU A 231 -36.74 -5.15 -14.17
N TYR A 232 -36.59 -4.85 -15.47
CA TYR A 232 -36.24 -5.83 -16.50
C TYR A 232 -34.78 -5.77 -16.91
N ASP A 233 -34.19 -4.59 -16.98
CA ASP A 233 -32.87 -4.35 -17.55
C ASP A 233 -31.86 -3.81 -16.51
N GLY A 234 -32.28 -3.65 -15.25
CA GLY A 234 -31.45 -3.11 -14.17
C GLY A 234 -31.13 -1.61 -14.32
N GLN A 235 -31.70 -0.91 -15.31
CA GLN A 235 -31.43 0.49 -15.58
C GLN A 235 -32.62 1.38 -15.25
N PRO A 236 -32.65 2.09 -14.12
CA PRO A 236 -33.73 3.02 -13.79
C PRO A 236 -33.73 4.23 -14.74
N ARG A 237 -34.90 4.60 -15.24
CA ARG A 237 -35.08 5.74 -16.15
C ARG A 237 -35.74 6.92 -15.46
N THR A 238 -35.42 8.12 -15.92
CA THR A 238 -36.07 9.36 -15.45
C THR A 238 -37.48 9.48 -15.92
N LEU A 239 -38.30 10.28 -15.23
CA LEU A 239 -39.70 10.55 -15.64
C LEU A 239 -39.81 11.15 -17.07
N GLU A 240 -38.78 11.90 -17.47
CA GLU A 240 -38.72 12.52 -18.79
C GLU A 240 -38.44 11.49 -19.91
N GLU A 241 -37.48 10.58 -19.66
CA GLU A 241 -37.17 9.50 -20.61
C GLU A 241 -38.35 8.55 -20.80
N VAL A 242 -38.99 8.16 -19.69
CA VAL A 242 -40.22 7.36 -19.77
C VAL A 242 -41.33 8.14 -20.50
N GLY A 243 -41.45 9.44 -20.24
CA GLY A 243 -42.40 10.30 -20.95
C GLY A 243 -42.17 10.34 -22.45
N LYS A 244 -40.91 10.44 -22.89
CA LYS A 244 -40.54 10.39 -24.32
C LYS A 244 -40.95 9.05 -24.96
N GLN A 245 -40.70 7.94 -24.26
CA GLN A 245 -41.02 6.60 -24.77
C GLN A 245 -42.53 6.36 -24.92
N PHE A 246 -43.36 6.92 -24.03
CA PHE A 246 -44.82 6.81 -24.07
C PHE A 246 -45.52 7.97 -24.82
N HIS A 247 -44.75 8.92 -25.36
CA HIS A 247 -45.25 10.14 -26.02
C HIS A 247 -46.22 10.96 -25.14
N VAL A 248 -45.88 11.09 -23.85
CA VAL A 248 -46.67 11.86 -22.88
C VAL A 248 -45.74 12.77 -22.04
N THR A 249 -46.36 13.76 -21.39
CA THR A 249 -45.62 14.70 -20.56
C THR A 249 -45.05 14.03 -19.31
N ARG A 250 -43.92 14.57 -18.79
CA ARG A 250 -43.30 14.15 -17.51
C ARG A 250 -44.33 14.10 -16.37
N GLU A 251 -45.20 15.11 -16.28
CA GLU A 251 -46.21 15.20 -15.23
C GLU A 251 -47.26 14.06 -15.37
N ARG A 252 -47.57 13.66 -16.57
CA ARG A 252 -48.49 12.54 -16.78
C ARG A 252 -47.90 11.20 -16.34
N ILE A 253 -46.62 10.99 -16.57
CA ILE A 253 -45.89 9.80 -16.03
C ILE A 253 -45.87 9.82 -14.51
N ARG A 254 -45.61 10.98 -13.89
CA ARG A 254 -45.64 11.12 -12.44
C ARG A 254 -47.00 10.77 -11.84
N GLN A 255 -48.09 11.20 -12.47
CA GLN A 255 -49.44 10.85 -12.03
C GLN A 255 -49.74 9.35 -12.15
N ILE A 256 -49.26 8.69 -13.23
CA ILE A 256 -49.39 7.24 -13.40
C ILE A 256 -48.60 6.50 -12.34
N GLU A 257 -47.35 6.92 -12.10
CA GLU A 257 -46.47 6.36 -11.03
C GLU A 257 -47.13 6.48 -9.66
N ASP A 258 -47.56 7.67 -9.25
CA ASP A 258 -48.25 7.91 -7.98
C ASP A 258 -49.48 7.03 -7.81
N LYS A 259 -50.33 6.93 -8.86
CA LYS A 259 -51.50 6.09 -8.82
C LYS A 259 -51.16 4.61 -8.70
N ALA A 260 -50.16 4.14 -9.41
CA ALA A 260 -49.67 2.76 -9.35
C ALA A 260 -49.13 2.43 -7.98
N LEU A 261 -48.28 3.30 -7.43
CA LEU A 261 -47.71 3.12 -6.07
C LEU A 261 -48.77 3.14 -4.97
N ARG A 262 -49.79 4.00 -5.06
CA ARG A 262 -50.94 3.96 -4.12
C ARG A 262 -51.70 2.65 -4.19
N LYS A 263 -51.89 2.08 -5.39
CA LYS A 263 -52.53 0.76 -5.54
C LYS A 263 -51.68 -0.35 -4.94
N LEU A 264 -50.34 -0.28 -5.05
CA LEU A 264 -49.40 -1.26 -4.45
C LEU A 264 -49.36 -1.17 -2.95
N ARG A 265 -49.53 0.01 -2.35
CA ARG A 265 -49.57 0.21 -0.88
C ARG A 265 -50.82 -0.41 -0.21
N HIS A 266 -51.82 -0.81 -0.96
CA HIS A 266 -53.00 -1.45 -0.39
C HIS A 266 -52.60 -2.76 0.34
N PRO A 267 -53.15 -3.03 1.55
CA PRO A 267 -52.74 -4.16 2.39
C PRO A 267 -52.79 -5.53 1.71
N SER A 268 -53.73 -5.74 0.79
CA SER A 268 -53.85 -6.98 0.01
C SER A 268 -52.67 -7.28 -0.93
N ARG A 269 -51.89 -6.25 -1.27
CA ARG A 269 -50.74 -6.34 -2.18
C ARG A 269 -49.42 -6.17 -1.42
N SER A 270 -49.35 -5.19 -0.50
CA SER A 270 -48.14 -4.92 0.29
C SER A 270 -47.77 -6.05 1.25
N ARG A 271 -48.78 -6.83 1.73
CA ARG A 271 -48.56 -7.95 2.62
C ARG A 271 -47.62 -9.03 2.05
N LYS A 272 -47.70 -9.27 0.73
CA LYS A 272 -46.86 -10.23 0.03
C LYS A 272 -45.37 -9.81 -0.02
N LEU A 273 -45.08 -8.52 0.08
CA LEU A 273 -43.71 -7.96 -0.01
C LEU A 273 -43.14 -7.58 1.38
N LYS A 274 -43.99 -7.60 2.44
CA LYS A 274 -43.59 -7.12 3.75
C LYS A 274 -42.50 -7.98 4.38
N ASP A 275 -42.58 -9.29 4.18
CA ASP A 275 -41.64 -10.25 4.77
C ASP A 275 -40.20 -10.08 4.28
N TYR A 276 -40.01 -9.39 3.13
CA TYR A 276 -38.69 -9.08 2.56
C TYR A 276 -38.14 -7.71 2.98
N LEU A 277 -38.88 -6.91 3.74
CA LEU A 277 -38.44 -5.60 4.24
C LEU A 277 -37.85 -5.68 5.66
N GLU A 278 -38.10 -6.77 6.37
CA GLU A 278 -37.70 -6.97 7.75
C GLU A 278 -36.51 -7.93 7.89
N SER A 279 -35.87 -8.35 6.76
CA SER A 279 -34.66 -9.22 6.71
C SER A 279 -33.40 -8.45 6.47
#